data_78fcea532ba9d3a8a67af24035af0a47
#
_entry.id   78fcea532ba9d3a8a67af24035af0a47
#
_cell.length_a   1.000
_cell.length_b   1.000
_cell.length_c   1.000
_cell.angle_alpha   90.00
_cell.angle_beta   90.00
_cell.angle_gamma   90.00
#
_symmetry.space_group_name_H-M   'P 1'
#
loop_
_entity.id
_entity.type
_entity.pdbx_description
1 polymer ?
#
loop_
_entity_poly.entity_id
_entity_poly.type
_entity_poly.pdbx_seq_one_letter_code
_entity_poly.pdbx_strand_id
1 'polypeptide(L)'
;MTRVGVLALQGDVREHVATLERVGTDVVTVRAIDDLDDLDGLVMPGGESTTIAYLLTTSGIRPVLAKLIEDGLPVFGTCAGLILLAHEILDGRSDQWSFDVLPLSVRRNGYGRQIASFESPVNVAGVGEVPGVFIRAPKIETWSDDLEVMAWHDHGDGEHPVLVRQGNVWGCSFHPELTSDDRVHRLFVDAL
;
A
#
# COMPACT_ATOMS: atom_id res chain seq x y z
N MET A 1 1.99 -3.07 -23.14
CA MET A 1 2.53 -2.15 -22.12
C MET A 1 1.72 -2.46 -20.87
N THR A 2 2.36 -2.73 -19.75
CA THR A 2 1.67 -3.07 -18.50
C THR A 2 0.78 -1.91 -18.07
N ARG A 3 -0.50 -2.18 -17.82
CA ARG A 3 -1.52 -1.18 -17.47
C ARG A 3 -1.80 -1.21 -15.97
N VAL A 4 -1.40 -0.14 -15.26
CA VAL A 4 -1.50 -0.06 -13.81
C VAL A 4 -2.48 1.03 -13.40
N GLY A 5 -3.48 0.65 -12.59
CA GLY A 5 -4.40 1.59 -11.97
C GLY A 5 -3.77 2.26 -10.74
N VAL A 6 -4.09 3.53 -10.49
CA VAL A 6 -3.88 4.20 -9.21
C VAL A 6 -5.22 4.61 -8.66
N LEU A 7 -5.61 4.08 -7.50
CA LEU A 7 -6.87 4.45 -6.85
C LEU A 7 -6.87 5.95 -6.50
N ALA A 8 -7.68 6.73 -7.22
CA ALA A 8 -7.62 8.19 -7.24
C ALA A 8 -8.80 8.84 -6.50
N LEU A 9 -9.23 8.25 -5.37
CA LEU A 9 -10.30 8.79 -4.53
C LEU A 9 -9.79 9.83 -3.54
N GLN A 10 -8.62 9.59 -2.92
CA GLN A 10 -7.97 10.50 -1.98
C GLN A 10 -6.52 10.04 -1.75
N GLY A 11 -5.59 10.98 -1.50
CA GLY A 11 -4.21 10.69 -1.10
C GLY A 11 -3.16 11.06 -2.14
N ASP A 12 -2.00 10.40 -2.09
CA ASP A 12 -0.77 10.71 -2.84
C ASP A 12 -0.79 10.16 -4.28
N VAL A 13 -1.90 10.41 -4.97
CA VAL A 13 -2.20 9.86 -6.31
C VAL A 13 -1.19 10.32 -7.36
N ARG A 14 -0.89 11.63 -7.39
CA ARG A 14 -0.01 12.22 -8.41
C ARG A 14 1.41 11.68 -8.32
N GLU A 15 1.89 11.46 -7.12
CA GLU A 15 3.21 10.96 -6.81
C GLU A 15 3.36 9.51 -7.31
N HIS A 16 2.35 8.66 -7.06
CA HIS A 16 2.32 7.30 -7.60
C HIS A 16 2.22 7.28 -9.13
N VAL A 17 1.35 8.11 -9.73
CA VAL A 17 1.25 8.24 -11.19
C VAL A 17 2.59 8.59 -11.79
N ALA A 18 3.25 9.64 -11.28
CA ALA A 18 4.54 10.09 -11.80
C ALA A 18 5.63 9.00 -11.65
N THR A 19 5.61 8.22 -10.56
CA THR A 19 6.58 7.14 -10.36
C THR A 19 6.31 5.97 -11.32
N LEU A 20 5.06 5.56 -11.50
CA LEU A 20 4.68 4.49 -12.42
C LEU A 20 4.97 4.86 -13.88
N GLU A 21 4.75 6.12 -14.28
CA GLU A 21 5.14 6.63 -15.62
C GLU A 21 6.65 6.55 -15.83
N ARG A 22 7.47 6.87 -14.81
CA ARG A 22 8.94 6.74 -14.89
C ARG A 22 9.40 5.29 -15.05
N VAL A 23 8.68 4.32 -14.47
CA VAL A 23 9.01 2.90 -14.67
C VAL A 23 8.46 2.32 -15.96
N GLY A 24 7.70 3.10 -16.73
CA GLY A 24 7.31 2.78 -18.11
C GLY A 24 5.98 2.03 -18.23
N THR A 25 5.03 2.25 -17.31
CA THR A 25 3.69 1.66 -17.38
C THR A 25 2.68 2.60 -18.06
N ASP A 26 1.58 2.03 -18.58
CA ASP A 26 0.36 2.76 -18.93
C ASP A 26 -0.46 2.98 -17.65
N VAL A 27 -0.59 4.22 -17.20
CA VAL A 27 -1.20 4.56 -15.90
C VAL A 27 -2.64 5.02 -16.05
N VAL A 28 -3.55 4.38 -15.31
CA VAL A 28 -4.96 4.75 -15.22
C VAL A 28 -5.27 5.31 -13.84
N THR A 29 -5.88 6.50 -13.76
CA THR A 29 -6.41 7.01 -12.49
C THR A 29 -7.82 6.48 -12.24
N VAL A 30 -7.97 5.59 -11.24
CA VAL A 30 -9.23 4.89 -10.93
C VAL A 30 -10.11 5.77 -10.03
N ARG A 31 -11.23 6.26 -10.57
CA ARG A 31 -12.25 7.06 -9.87
C ARG A 31 -13.66 6.49 -9.96
N ALA A 32 -13.89 5.62 -10.93
CA ALA A 32 -15.16 4.95 -11.19
C ALA A 32 -14.94 3.46 -11.44
N ILE A 33 -16.02 2.70 -11.45
CA ILE A 33 -15.98 1.25 -11.65
C ILE A 33 -15.36 0.90 -13.01
N ASP A 34 -15.74 1.63 -14.07
CA ASP A 34 -15.28 1.38 -15.43
C ASP A 34 -13.76 1.61 -15.61
N ASP A 35 -13.11 2.37 -14.69
CA ASP A 35 -11.67 2.58 -14.71
C ASP A 35 -10.89 1.33 -14.21
N LEU A 36 -11.57 0.35 -13.63
CA LEU A 36 -10.97 -0.91 -13.17
C LEU A 36 -10.82 -1.95 -14.29
N ASP A 37 -11.40 -1.70 -15.47
CA ASP A 37 -11.36 -2.65 -16.57
C ASP A 37 -9.95 -2.77 -17.17
N ASP A 38 -9.56 -4.03 -17.48
CA ASP A 38 -8.31 -4.37 -18.15
C ASP A 38 -7.03 -3.89 -17.45
N LEU A 39 -7.02 -3.83 -16.10
CA LEU A 39 -5.82 -3.54 -15.33
C LEU A 39 -4.97 -4.79 -15.13
N ASP A 40 -3.66 -4.67 -15.32
CA ASP A 40 -2.67 -5.69 -14.95
C ASP A 40 -2.31 -5.62 -13.45
N GLY A 41 -2.51 -4.46 -12.80
CA GLY A 41 -2.29 -4.25 -11.37
C GLY A 41 -2.89 -2.94 -10.88
N LEU A 42 -3.02 -2.80 -9.56
CA LEU A 42 -3.57 -1.60 -8.90
C LEU A 42 -2.67 -1.12 -7.77
N VAL A 43 -2.41 0.19 -7.71
CA VAL A 43 -1.81 0.84 -6.56
C VAL A 43 -2.89 1.53 -5.72
N MET A 44 -2.91 1.25 -4.42
CA MET A 44 -3.74 1.92 -3.42
C MET A 44 -2.85 2.88 -2.63
N PRO A 45 -2.98 4.21 -2.84
CA PRO A 45 -2.07 5.20 -2.29
C PRO A 45 -2.21 5.41 -0.78
N GLY A 46 -1.20 6.06 -0.21
CA GLY A 46 -1.27 6.71 1.09
C GLY A 46 -2.33 7.81 1.14
N GLY A 47 -2.74 8.17 2.35
CA GLY A 47 -3.78 9.16 2.59
C GLY A 47 -4.48 8.93 3.92
N GLU A 48 -5.78 9.27 4.01
CA GLU A 48 -6.58 9.02 5.21
C GLU A 48 -7.44 7.76 4.99
N SER A 49 -7.11 6.66 5.69
CA SER A 49 -7.70 5.33 5.46
C SER A 49 -9.22 5.27 5.66
N THR A 50 -9.77 6.01 6.64
CA THR A 50 -11.23 6.06 6.87
C THR A 50 -11.95 6.82 5.76
N THR A 51 -11.34 7.87 5.23
CA THR A 51 -11.88 8.63 4.08
C THR A 51 -11.85 7.79 2.82
N ILE A 52 -10.74 7.09 2.55
CA ILE A 52 -10.65 6.20 1.38
C ILE A 52 -11.68 5.07 1.50
N ALA A 53 -11.83 4.45 2.67
CA ALA A 53 -12.84 3.42 2.92
C ALA A 53 -14.27 3.93 2.68
N TYR A 54 -14.59 5.13 3.16
CA TYR A 54 -15.88 5.78 2.94
C TYR A 54 -16.13 6.03 1.44
N LEU A 55 -15.16 6.58 0.73
CA LEU A 55 -15.26 6.87 -0.70
C LEU A 55 -15.38 5.59 -1.53
N LEU A 56 -14.64 4.54 -1.23
CA LEU A 56 -14.77 3.22 -1.86
C LEU A 56 -16.18 2.64 -1.71
N THR A 57 -16.79 2.84 -0.53
CA THR A 57 -18.16 2.37 -0.26
C THR A 57 -19.19 3.20 -1.02
N THR A 58 -19.09 4.54 -0.97
CA THR A 58 -20.09 5.43 -1.56
C THR A 58 -20.03 5.51 -3.08
N SER A 59 -18.84 5.27 -3.68
CA SER A 59 -18.69 5.19 -5.15
C SER A 59 -19.12 3.84 -5.74
N GLY A 60 -19.36 2.83 -4.88
CA GLY A 60 -19.66 1.46 -5.34
C GLY A 60 -18.44 0.68 -5.83
N ILE A 61 -17.24 1.24 -5.77
CA ILE A 61 -15.99 0.59 -6.21
C ILE A 61 -15.65 -0.59 -5.30
N ARG A 62 -15.91 -0.50 -3.99
CA ARG A 62 -15.53 -1.51 -2.99
C ARG A 62 -15.87 -2.95 -3.39
N PRO A 63 -17.13 -3.32 -3.70
CA PRO A 63 -17.48 -4.72 -4.00
C PRO A 63 -16.83 -5.23 -5.29
N VAL A 64 -16.65 -4.36 -6.28
CA VAL A 64 -16.00 -4.71 -7.55
C VAL A 64 -14.51 -4.95 -7.33
N LEU A 65 -13.85 -4.05 -6.62
CA LEU A 65 -12.42 -4.18 -6.30
C LEU A 65 -12.16 -5.40 -5.41
N ALA A 66 -13.01 -5.66 -4.40
CA ALA A 66 -12.89 -6.86 -3.57
C ALA A 66 -12.93 -8.15 -4.43
N LYS A 67 -13.85 -8.20 -5.40
CA LYS A 67 -13.95 -9.33 -6.33
C LYS A 67 -12.73 -9.45 -7.23
N LEU A 68 -12.21 -8.35 -7.78
CA LEU A 68 -11.00 -8.36 -8.60
C LEU A 68 -9.77 -8.85 -7.82
N ILE A 69 -9.62 -8.41 -6.56
CA ILE A 69 -8.53 -8.89 -5.68
C ILE A 69 -8.67 -10.39 -5.41
N GLU A 70 -9.88 -10.87 -5.10
CA GLU A 70 -10.18 -12.30 -4.92
C GLU A 70 -9.87 -13.11 -6.20
N ASP A 71 -10.14 -12.55 -7.38
CA ASP A 71 -9.86 -13.15 -8.68
C ASP A 71 -8.37 -13.05 -9.08
N GLY A 72 -7.53 -12.43 -8.25
CA GLY A 72 -6.08 -12.41 -8.38
C GLY A 72 -5.49 -11.13 -8.96
N LEU A 73 -6.25 -10.02 -9.05
CA LEU A 73 -5.67 -8.72 -9.43
C LEU A 73 -4.52 -8.37 -8.48
N PRO A 74 -3.29 -8.14 -9.00
CA PRO A 74 -2.18 -7.68 -8.19
C PRO A 74 -2.44 -6.28 -7.60
N VAL A 75 -2.21 -6.14 -6.28
CA VAL A 75 -2.44 -4.87 -5.59
C VAL A 75 -1.24 -4.49 -4.74
N PHE A 76 -0.85 -3.21 -4.82
CA PHE A 76 0.17 -2.61 -3.96
C PHE A 76 -0.42 -1.47 -3.14
N GLY A 77 -0.51 -1.66 -1.82
CA GLY A 77 -0.99 -0.65 -0.87
C GLY A 77 0.14 0.02 -0.11
N THR A 78 0.23 1.36 -0.18
CA THR A 78 1.17 2.16 0.61
C THR A 78 0.43 2.88 1.74
N CYS A 79 1.01 2.91 2.94
CA CYS A 79 0.50 3.62 4.12
C CYS A 79 -1.01 3.32 4.36
N ALA A 80 -1.93 4.20 3.97
CA ALA A 80 -3.37 3.97 4.07
C ALA A 80 -3.84 2.77 3.24
N GLY A 81 -3.22 2.53 2.08
CA GLY A 81 -3.46 1.35 1.26
C GLY A 81 -3.13 0.04 1.99
N LEU A 82 -1.99 -0.02 2.70
CA LEU A 82 -1.65 -1.16 3.57
C LEU A 82 -2.73 -1.39 4.65
N ILE A 83 -3.20 -0.30 5.31
CA ILE A 83 -4.24 -0.40 6.33
C ILE A 83 -5.52 -1.05 5.77
N LEU A 84 -5.91 -0.67 4.54
CA LEU A 84 -7.11 -1.21 3.90
C LEU A 84 -6.96 -2.65 3.40
N LEU A 85 -5.73 -3.15 3.23
CA LEU A 85 -5.44 -4.53 2.82
C LEU A 85 -5.25 -5.48 4.02
N ALA A 86 -5.00 -4.95 5.22
CA ALA A 86 -4.73 -5.72 6.43
C ALA A 86 -5.92 -6.59 6.85
N HIS A 87 -5.64 -7.73 7.53
CA HIS A 87 -6.65 -8.53 8.20
C HIS A 87 -7.30 -7.76 9.35
N GLU A 88 -6.51 -7.08 10.18
CA GLU A 88 -7.02 -6.39 11.36
C GLU A 88 -6.44 -4.98 11.50
N ILE A 89 -7.29 -4.02 11.88
CA ILE A 89 -6.91 -2.64 12.20
C ILE A 89 -7.12 -2.43 13.70
N LEU A 90 -6.03 -2.46 14.49
CA LEU A 90 -6.07 -2.50 15.97
C LEU A 90 -6.66 -1.25 16.62
N ASP A 91 -6.47 -0.08 16.01
CA ASP A 91 -6.92 1.23 16.50
C ASP A 91 -7.85 1.92 15.50
N GLY A 92 -8.53 1.12 14.68
CA GLY A 92 -9.54 1.57 13.74
C GLY A 92 -10.81 2.05 14.45
N ARG A 93 -11.61 2.85 13.74
CA ARG A 93 -12.99 3.14 14.17
C ARG A 93 -13.81 1.84 14.08
N SER A 94 -14.85 1.73 14.87
CA SER A 94 -15.74 0.54 14.89
C SER A 94 -16.46 0.27 13.57
N ASP A 95 -16.55 1.28 12.70
CA ASP A 95 -17.15 1.22 11.36
C ASP A 95 -16.11 1.13 10.22
N GLN A 96 -14.82 1.11 10.56
CA GLN A 96 -13.75 0.96 9.57
C GLN A 96 -13.60 -0.51 9.19
N TRP A 97 -13.61 -0.77 7.89
CA TRP A 97 -13.39 -2.07 7.30
C TRP A 97 -12.05 -2.13 6.55
N SER A 98 -11.59 -3.33 6.26
CA SER A 98 -10.48 -3.64 5.36
C SER A 98 -10.89 -4.71 4.35
N PHE A 99 -10.07 -4.94 3.34
CA PHE A 99 -10.27 -6.04 2.37
C PHE A 99 -9.91 -7.41 2.93
N ASP A 100 -9.17 -7.46 4.05
CA ASP A 100 -8.79 -8.71 4.73
C ASP A 100 -8.00 -9.69 3.83
N VAL A 101 -6.98 -9.17 3.15
CA VAL A 101 -6.19 -9.95 2.16
C VAL A 101 -4.72 -10.08 2.51
N LEU A 102 -4.20 -9.30 3.46
CA LEU A 102 -2.87 -9.49 4.03
C LEU A 102 -3.01 -10.06 5.46
N PRO A 103 -2.46 -11.23 5.78
CA PRO A 103 -2.62 -11.89 7.09
C PRO A 103 -1.74 -11.22 8.16
N LEU A 104 -2.04 -9.97 8.46
CA LEU A 104 -1.35 -9.14 9.43
C LEU A 104 -2.31 -8.18 10.15
N SER A 105 -1.90 -7.71 11.33
CA SER A 105 -2.58 -6.63 12.02
C SER A 105 -1.75 -5.34 11.97
N VAL A 106 -2.44 -4.20 11.85
CA VAL A 106 -1.80 -2.88 11.80
C VAL A 106 -2.33 -1.94 12.87
N ARG A 107 -1.45 -1.09 13.40
CA ARG A 107 -1.77 0.11 14.18
C ARG A 107 -1.57 1.33 13.30
N ARG A 108 -2.60 2.16 13.13
CA ARG A 108 -2.64 3.25 12.14
C ARG A 108 -1.59 4.34 12.34
N ASN A 109 -1.31 4.77 13.55
CA ASN A 109 -0.29 5.76 13.88
C ASN A 109 0.71 5.10 14.83
N GLY A 110 1.37 4.05 14.37
CA GLY A 110 2.11 3.12 15.21
C GLY A 110 3.38 3.67 15.86
N TYR A 111 3.91 4.80 15.39
CA TYR A 111 5.21 5.34 15.83
C TYR A 111 5.09 6.52 16.80
N GLY A 112 3.93 6.72 17.44
CA GLY A 112 3.72 7.66 18.52
C GLY A 112 3.59 9.14 18.08
N ARG A 113 3.08 9.98 19.00
CA ARG A 113 2.78 11.41 18.73
C ARG A 113 4.01 12.29 18.53
N GLN A 114 5.20 11.86 19.00
CA GLN A 114 6.43 12.65 18.93
C GLN A 114 7.21 12.45 17.63
N ILE A 115 6.99 11.32 16.93
CA ILE A 115 7.64 11.02 15.65
C ILE A 115 6.55 10.86 14.59
N ALA A 116 5.94 11.99 14.20
CA ALA A 116 4.87 11.97 13.20
C ALA A 116 5.37 11.67 11.78
N SER A 117 6.64 12.00 11.48
CA SER A 117 7.26 11.80 10.17
C SER A 117 8.77 11.78 10.30
N PHE A 118 9.44 10.87 9.60
CA PHE A 118 10.89 10.76 9.53
C PHE A 118 11.30 10.08 8.22
N GLU A 119 12.58 10.25 7.87
CA GLU A 119 13.20 9.52 6.77
C GLU A 119 14.27 8.58 7.33
N SER A 120 14.35 7.37 6.81
CA SER A 120 15.34 6.38 7.19
C SER A 120 15.63 5.45 6.02
N PRO A 121 16.88 5.00 5.84
CA PRO A 121 17.18 3.97 4.86
C PRO A 121 16.48 2.66 5.22
N VAL A 122 15.92 1.99 4.21
CA VAL A 122 15.25 0.69 4.32
C VAL A 122 15.95 -0.28 3.37
N ASN A 123 16.39 -1.41 3.89
CA ASN A 123 16.99 -2.45 3.06
C ASN A 123 15.90 -3.40 2.54
N VAL A 124 15.62 -3.32 1.24
CA VAL A 124 14.59 -4.13 0.56
C VAL A 124 15.23 -5.34 -0.11
N ALA A 125 14.69 -6.52 0.16
CA ALA A 125 15.15 -7.78 -0.42
C ALA A 125 15.10 -7.72 -1.96
N GLY A 126 16.21 -8.10 -2.61
CA GLY A 126 16.33 -8.06 -4.07
C GLY A 126 16.58 -6.67 -4.70
N VAL A 127 16.51 -5.59 -3.88
CA VAL A 127 16.69 -4.21 -4.37
C VAL A 127 17.88 -3.51 -3.71
N GLY A 128 18.12 -3.81 -2.42
CA GLY A 128 19.10 -3.12 -1.58
C GLY A 128 18.51 -1.92 -0.84
N GLU A 129 19.36 -1.00 -0.40
CA GLU A 129 18.95 0.16 0.38
C GLU A 129 18.19 1.19 -0.48
N VAL A 130 17.00 1.60 0.01
CA VAL A 130 16.16 2.64 -0.57
C VAL A 130 15.80 3.69 0.49
N PRO A 131 15.51 4.94 0.14
CA PRO A 131 15.00 5.92 1.09
C PRO A 131 13.56 5.58 1.51
N GLY A 132 13.33 5.39 2.81
CA GLY A 132 12.01 5.20 3.39
C GLY A 132 11.49 6.50 3.99
N VAL A 133 10.41 7.03 3.43
CA VAL A 133 9.70 8.22 3.94
C VAL A 133 8.50 7.74 4.75
N PHE A 134 8.55 7.93 6.06
CA PHE A 134 7.49 7.52 6.99
C PHE A 134 6.70 8.73 7.44
N ILE A 135 5.41 8.82 7.10
CA ILE A 135 4.51 9.93 7.46
C ILE A 135 3.32 9.33 8.20
N ARG A 136 3.26 9.51 9.52
CA ARG A 136 2.21 8.92 10.39
C ARG A 136 1.96 7.45 10.03
N ALA A 137 3.06 6.75 9.75
CA ALA A 137 3.03 5.44 9.12
C ALA A 137 2.30 4.39 9.97
N PRO A 138 1.59 3.45 9.36
CA PRO A 138 1.07 2.28 10.04
C PRO A 138 2.21 1.38 10.48
N LYS A 139 2.09 0.80 11.67
CA LYS A 139 2.98 -0.22 12.20
C LYS A 139 2.34 -1.58 12.07
N ILE A 140 3.04 -2.53 11.47
CA ILE A 140 2.63 -3.93 11.46
C ILE A 140 2.98 -4.52 12.82
N GLU A 141 1.97 -4.97 13.58
CA GLU A 141 2.14 -5.46 14.96
C GLU A 141 2.21 -6.98 15.01
N THR A 142 1.40 -7.67 14.22
CA THR A 142 1.43 -9.13 14.09
C THR A 142 1.30 -9.53 12.63
N TRP A 143 1.82 -10.68 12.28
CA TRP A 143 1.78 -11.24 10.92
C TRP A 143 1.85 -12.76 10.97
N SER A 144 1.37 -13.41 9.91
CA SER A 144 1.46 -14.86 9.74
C SER A 144 2.87 -15.28 9.28
N ASP A 145 3.31 -16.47 9.67
CA ASP A 145 4.63 -17.01 9.31
C ASP A 145 4.82 -17.24 7.81
N ASP A 146 3.74 -17.34 7.05
CA ASP A 146 3.75 -17.50 5.59
C ASP A 146 3.73 -16.17 4.82
N LEU A 147 3.65 -15.02 5.53
CA LEU A 147 3.78 -13.71 4.92
C LEU A 147 5.24 -13.44 4.52
N GLU A 148 5.48 -13.15 3.25
CA GLU A 148 6.81 -12.75 2.78
C GLU A 148 7.15 -11.35 3.27
N VAL A 149 8.15 -11.22 4.14
CA VAL A 149 8.66 -9.92 4.59
C VAL A 149 9.86 -9.52 3.74
N MET A 150 9.69 -8.48 2.94
CA MET A 150 10.69 -7.97 1.99
C MET A 150 11.57 -6.87 2.58
N ALA A 151 11.12 -6.19 3.63
CA ALA A 151 11.91 -5.20 4.35
C ALA A 151 11.48 -5.08 5.80
N TRP A 152 12.47 -4.86 6.66
CA TRP A 152 12.33 -4.63 8.09
C TRP A 152 12.85 -3.24 8.47
N HIS A 153 12.31 -2.67 9.52
CA HIS A 153 12.84 -1.44 10.11
C HIS A 153 12.65 -1.42 11.63
N ASP A 154 13.69 -0.98 12.36
CA ASP A 154 13.63 -0.75 13.80
C ASP A 154 13.35 0.73 14.08
N HIS A 155 12.20 1.00 14.70
CA HIS A 155 11.78 2.33 15.11
C HIS A 155 12.12 2.65 16.57
N GLY A 156 12.98 1.83 17.22
CA GLY A 156 13.43 1.97 18.59
C GLY A 156 12.66 1.11 19.60
N ASP A 157 11.76 0.27 19.13
CA ASP A 157 11.01 -0.72 19.92
C ASP A 157 11.11 -2.16 19.35
N GLY A 158 12.06 -2.37 18.44
CA GLY A 158 12.34 -3.62 17.74
C GLY A 158 12.08 -3.55 16.25
N GLU A 159 12.52 -4.59 15.56
CA GLU A 159 12.31 -4.70 14.10
C GLU A 159 10.87 -5.09 13.79
N HIS A 160 10.24 -4.32 12.89
CA HIS A 160 8.91 -4.58 12.36
C HIS A 160 8.94 -4.66 10.84
N PRO A 161 8.09 -5.50 10.22
CA PRO A 161 7.93 -5.49 8.78
C PRO A 161 7.47 -4.12 8.27
N VAL A 162 8.07 -3.63 7.18
CA VAL A 162 7.68 -2.35 6.55
C VAL A 162 7.38 -2.48 5.06
N LEU A 163 7.77 -3.60 4.43
CA LEU A 163 7.34 -4.01 3.10
C LEU A 163 7.09 -5.52 3.13
N VAL A 164 5.89 -5.90 2.74
CA VAL A 164 5.42 -7.29 2.81
C VAL A 164 4.70 -7.70 1.53
N ARG A 165 4.61 -9.01 1.30
CA ARG A 165 3.89 -9.60 0.18
C ARG A 165 3.19 -10.88 0.59
N GLN A 166 1.96 -11.07 0.11
CA GLN A 166 1.21 -12.32 0.15
C GLN A 166 0.65 -12.61 -1.24
N GLY A 167 1.28 -13.54 -1.98
CA GLY A 167 0.90 -13.79 -3.36
C GLY A 167 0.99 -12.53 -4.25
N ASN A 168 -0.14 -12.06 -4.76
CA ASN A 168 -0.24 -10.88 -5.61
C ASN A 168 -0.49 -9.58 -4.82
N VAL A 169 -0.63 -9.64 -3.48
CA VAL A 169 -0.93 -8.47 -2.66
C VAL A 169 0.31 -8.00 -1.92
N TRP A 170 0.63 -6.71 -2.06
CA TRP A 170 1.79 -6.07 -1.46
C TRP A 170 1.36 -4.98 -0.50
N GLY A 171 2.06 -4.83 0.60
CA GLY A 171 1.81 -3.81 1.62
C GLY A 171 3.09 -3.09 2.02
N CYS A 172 3.05 -1.76 2.06
CA CYS A 172 4.18 -0.91 2.43
C CYS A 172 3.78 0.10 3.51
N SER A 173 4.56 0.18 4.59
CA SER A 173 4.32 1.16 5.67
C SER A 173 4.80 2.57 5.32
N PHE A 174 5.84 2.70 4.50
CA PHE A 174 6.42 3.97 4.08
C PHE A 174 5.89 4.42 2.70
N HIS A 175 6.33 5.59 2.26
CA HIS A 175 5.93 6.25 1.01
C HIS A 175 7.08 6.22 -0.01
N PRO A 176 7.24 5.14 -0.81
CA PRO A 176 8.29 5.08 -1.84
C PRO A 176 8.06 6.10 -2.96
N GLU A 177 6.81 6.52 -3.19
CA GLU A 177 6.39 7.50 -4.19
C GLU A 177 6.88 8.93 -3.91
N LEU A 178 7.23 9.25 -2.65
CA LEU A 178 7.68 10.58 -2.25
C LEU A 178 9.18 10.80 -2.48
N THR A 179 9.84 9.87 -3.14
CA THR A 179 11.27 9.94 -3.45
C THR A 179 11.50 9.89 -4.97
N SER A 180 12.75 10.14 -5.39
CA SER A 180 13.15 9.93 -6.77
C SER A 180 13.53 8.47 -7.07
N ASP A 181 13.54 7.60 -6.06
CA ASP A 181 13.87 6.19 -6.17
C ASP A 181 12.64 5.38 -6.59
N ASP A 182 12.61 4.87 -7.80
CA ASP A 182 11.48 4.13 -8.35
C ASP A 182 11.59 2.60 -8.17
N ARG A 183 12.66 2.10 -7.53
CA ARG A 183 12.97 0.67 -7.46
C ARG A 183 11.90 -0.17 -6.77
N VAL A 184 11.21 0.36 -5.76
CA VAL A 184 10.10 -0.37 -5.09
C VAL A 184 8.89 -0.53 -6.02
N HIS A 185 8.53 0.54 -6.77
CA HIS A 185 7.46 0.44 -7.76
C HIS A 185 7.85 -0.47 -8.92
N ARG A 186 9.10 -0.41 -9.37
CA ARG A 186 9.63 -1.31 -10.41
C ARG A 186 9.54 -2.76 -9.97
N LEU A 187 9.88 -3.07 -8.70
CA LEU A 187 9.79 -4.40 -8.16
C LEU A 187 8.35 -4.94 -8.21
N PHE A 188 7.36 -4.11 -7.91
CA PHE A 188 5.93 -4.47 -8.05
C PHE A 188 5.56 -4.68 -9.53
N VAL A 189 5.93 -3.74 -10.41
CA VAL A 189 5.60 -3.80 -11.85
C VAL A 189 6.24 -5.02 -12.53
N ASP A 190 7.46 -5.38 -12.16
CA ASP A 190 8.19 -6.54 -12.71
C ASP A 190 7.57 -7.88 -12.24
N ALA A 191 6.70 -7.86 -11.24
CA ALA A 191 5.97 -9.02 -10.72
C ALA A 191 4.57 -9.19 -11.33
N LEU A 192 4.10 -8.25 -12.18
CA LEU A 192 2.82 -8.33 -12.91
C LEU A 192 2.96 -9.22 -14.14
#